data_0285e3253346b766095b566ff48a9c97
#
_entry.id   0285e3253346b766095b566ff48a9c97
#
_cell.length_a   1.000
_cell.length_b   1.000
_cell.length_c   1.000
_cell.angle_alpha   90.00
_cell.angle_beta   90.00
_cell.angle_gamma   90.00
#
_symmetry.space_group_name_H-M   'P 1'
#
loop_
_entity.id
_entity.type
_entity.pdbx_description
1 polymer ?
#
loop_
_entity_poly.entity_id
_entity_poly.type
_entity_poly.pdbx_seq_one_letter_code
_entity_poly.pdbx_strand_id
1 'polypeptide(L)'
;MLTPPLFARFERCRPMSDLTLVMGNKTYSSWSLRPWLALKHTGLAFTETVIPLRQPDTAARIAEHSPSGRVPTLIHDGLTVWDSLAICEYVAELAPEAGLWPADRAARAVARAVSAEMHSGFVSLRTTMSMDLKRDRKGQGMTEATAADIARIEALWADARTRFGKPAGGPFLFGAFTIADAMFAPVVTRLETYGVAVSPESRAYMDAVQALPAMREWIAAAKAEPWEFEP
;
A
#
# COMPACT_ATOMS: atom_id res chain seq x y z
N MET A 1 27.28 -29.97 -48.37
CA MET A 1 27.30 -28.99 -47.25
C MET A 1 25.97 -28.28 -47.25
N LEU A 2 25.06 -28.66 -46.37
CA LEU A 2 23.74 -28.06 -46.20
C LEU A 2 23.77 -27.23 -44.90
N THR A 3 23.63 -25.91 -45.04
CA THR A 3 23.48 -24.98 -43.94
C THR A 3 22.11 -25.16 -43.31
N PRO A 4 22.00 -25.22 -41.96
CA PRO A 4 20.71 -25.29 -41.31
C PRO A 4 20.04 -23.89 -41.29
N PRO A 5 18.69 -23.83 -41.33
CA PRO A 5 17.98 -22.57 -41.35
C PRO A 5 18.04 -21.88 -39.98
N LEU A 6 18.27 -20.56 -40.05
CA LEU A 6 18.24 -19.63 -38.96
C LEU A 6 16.80 -19.53 -38.43
N PHE A 7 16.51 -20.20 -37.30
CA PHE A 7 15.26 -19.98 -36.59
C PHE A 7 15.29 -18.56 -35.98
N ALA A 8 14.64 -17.63 -36.64
CA ALA A 8 14.30 -16.37 -36.07
C ALA A 8 13.40 -16.61 -34.86
N ARG A 9 13.94 -16.37 -33.67
CA ARG A 9 13.13 -16.21 -32.44
C ARG A 9 12.24 -14.99 -32.64
N PHE A 10 10.99 -15.24 -33.02
CA PHE A 10 9.94 -14.26 -32.81
C PHE A 10 9.78 -14.12 -31.29
N GLU A 11 10.42 -13.12 -30.69
CA GLU A 11 9.96 -12.57 -29.43
C GLU A 11 8.53 -12.12 -29.67
N ARG A 12 7.57 -12.90 -29.22
CA ARG A 12 6.18 -12.48 -29.14
C ARG A 12 6.20 -11.29 -28.18
N CYS A 13 6.02 -10.10 -28.75
CA CYS A 13 5.64 -8.93 -28.00
C CYS A 13 4.42 -9.34 -27.16
N ARG A 14 4.59 -9.59 -25.86
CA ARG A 14 3.46 -9.78 -24.94
C ARG A 14 2.62 -8.53 -25.11
N PRO A 15 1.33 -8.64 -25.44
CA PRO A 15 0.46 -7.48 -25.37
C PRO A 15 0.62 -6.91 -23.95
N MET A 16 0.78 -5.59 -23.83
CA MET A 16 0.78 -4.93 -22.54
C MET A 16 -0.49 -5.35 -21.83
N SER A 17 -0.36 -6.06 -20.71
CA SER A 17 -1.52 -6.48 -19.90
C SER A 17 -2.31 -5.24 -19.54
N ASP A 18 -3.65 -5.30 -19.74
CA ASP A 18 -4.53 -4.18 -19.41
C ASP A 18 -4.79 -4.17 -17.91
N LEU A 19 -3.83 -3.60 -17.18
CA LEU A 19 -3.84 -3.53 -15.72
C LEU A 19 -4.30 -2.14 -15.28
N THR A 20 -5.48 -2.06 -14.67
CA THR A 20 -6.07 -0.80 -14.20
C THR A 20 -6.37 -0.86 -12.72
N LEU A 21 -5.85 0.09 -11.94
CA LEU A 21 -6.20 0.29 -10.54
C LEU A 21 -7.26 1.39 -10.42
N VAL A 22 -8.49 1.00 -10.09
CA VAL A 22 -9.56 1.92 -9.72
C VAL A 22 -9.43 2.26 -8.26
N MET A 23 -9.29 3.54 -7.93
CA MET A 23 -8.90 4.00 -6.61
C MET A 23 -9.60 5.28 -6.19
N GLY A 24 -9.70 5.52 -4.89
CA GLY A 24 -10.09 6.82 -4.36
C GLY A 24 -8.97 7.85 -4.49
N ASN A 25 -9.32 9.12 -4.33
CA ASN A 25 -8.36 10.20 -4.38
C ASN A 25 -7.23 10.03 -3.33
N LYS A 26 -6.02 10.38 -3.73
CA LYS A 26 -4.78 10.06 -3.01
C LYS A 26 -4.68 10.74 -1.64
N THR A 27 -5.31 11.89 -1.48
CA THR A 27 -5.30 12.63 -0.20
C THR A 27 -5.90 11.83 0.95
N TYR A 28 -6.97 11.08 0.71
CA TYR A 28 -7.79 10.46 1.77
C TYR A 28 -7.89 8.94 1.69
N SER A 29 -7.61 8.33 0.52
CA SER A 29 -7.84 6.90 0.32
C SER A 29 -6.68 6.03 0.83
N SER A 30 -6.66 5.78 2.13
CA SER A 30 -5.67 4.91 2.76
C SER A 30 -5.70 3.46 2.25
N TRP A 31 -6.87 2.99 1.82
CA TRP A 31 -7.03 1.65 1.25
C TRP A 31 -6.42 1.53 -0.13
N SER A 32 -6.51 2.59 -0.95
CA SER A 32 -5.93 2.62 -2.31
C SER A 32 -4.41 2.76 -2.31
N LEU A 33 -3.83 3.45 -1.31
CA LEU A 33 -2.38 3.59 -1.18
C LEU A 33 -1.66 2.24 -1.11
N ARG A 34 -2.24 1.25 -0.44
CA ARG A 34 -1.63 -0.06 -0.21
C ARG A 34 -1.31 -0.81 -1.51
N PRO A 35 -2.30 -1.19 -2.34
CA PRO A 35 -2.02 -1.89 -3.59
C PRO A 35 -1.31 -1.00 -4.61
N TRP A 36 -1.49 0.32 -4.57
CA TRP A 36 -0.77 1.23 -5.43
C TRP A 36 0.75 1.16 -5.17
N LEU A 37 1.17 1.14 -3.89
CA LEU A 37 2.59 0.97 -3.52
C LEU A 37 3.13 -0.40 -3.95
N ALA A 38 2.34 -1.47 -3.78
CA ALA A 38 2.72 -2.80 -4.23
C ALA A 38 2.94 -2.82 -5.76
N LEU A 39 2.00 -2.28 -6.54
CA LEU A 39 2.12 -2.16 -8.00
C LEU A 39 3.34 -1.34 -8.40
N LYS A 40 3.55 -0.17 -7.81
CA LYS A 40 4.73 0.66 -8.11
C LYS A 40 6.04 -0.06 -7.82
N HIS A 41 6.07 -0.90 -6.78
CA HIS A 41 7.27 -1.68 -6.42
C HIS A 41 7.59 -2.77 -7.44
N THR A 42 6.58 -3.35 -8.10
CA THR A 42 6.81 -4.38 -9.14
C THR A 42 7.38 -3.82 -10.44
N GLY A 43 7.22 -2.54 -10.70
CA GLY A 43 7.55 -1.94 -11.98
C GLY A 43 6.58 -2.29 -13.13
N LEU A 44 5.50 -3.03 -12.85
CA LEU A 44 4.44 -3.28 -13.84
C LEU A 44 3.80 -1.95 -14.26
N ALA A 45 3.58 -1.79 -15.55
CA ALA A 45 2.80 -0.68 -16.07
C ALA A 45 1.32 -0.88 -15.74
N PHE A 46 0.66 0.14 -15.20
CA PHE A 46 -0.77 0.13 -14.92
C PHE A 46 -1.39 1.51 -15.11
N THR A 47 -2.69 1.52 -15.39
CA THR A 47 -3.49 2.74 -15.50
C THR A 47 -4.16 3.05 -14.15
N GLU A 48 -4.25 4.32 -13.80
CA GLU A 48 -4.96 4.80 -12.61
C GLU A 48 -6.33 5.38 -13.02
N THR A 49 -7.41 4.87 -12.42
CA THR A 49 -8.74 5.49 -12.50
C THR A 49 -9.08 6.05 -11.13
N VAL A 50 -9.00 7.38 -10.98
CA VAL A 50 -9.26 8.05 -9.71
C VAL A 50 -10.73 8.45 -9.62
N ILE A 51 -11.41 7.99 -8.55
CA ILE A 51 -12.77 8.37 -8.22
C ILE A 51 -12.73 9.25 -6.96
N PRO A 52 -13.08 10.54 -7.05
CA PRO A 52 -13.16 11.42 -5.89
C PRO A 52 -14.16 10.88 -4.86
N LEU A 53 -13.71 10.72 -3.63
CA LEU A 53 -14.54 10.25 -2.53
C LEU A 53 -15.44 11.36 -2.01
N ARG A 54 -16.56 10.97 -1.38
CA ARG A 54 -17.52 11.90 -0.75
C ARG A 54 -18.11 12.95 -1.71
N GLN A 55 -18.19 12.63 -3.01
CA GLN A 55 -18.98 13.40 -3.97
C GLN A 55 -20.36 12.76 -4.14
N PRO A 56 -21.38 13.51 -4.60
CA PRO A 56 -22.72 12.96 -4.80
C PRO A 56 -22.79 11.75 -5.72
N ASP A 57 -21.89 11.67 -6.70
CA ASP A 57 -21.78 10.61 -7.70
C ASP A 57 -20.77 9.50 -7.36
N THR A 58 -20.05 9.62 -6.23
CA THR A 58 -18.97 8.67 -5.84
C THR A 58 -19.46 7.22 -5.87
N ALA A 59 -20.61 6.92 -5.26
CA ALA A 59 -21.12 5.56 -5.16
C ALA A 59 -21.48 4.98 -6.55
N ALA A 60 -22.10 5.76 -7.40
CA ALA A 60 -22.47 5.36 -8.77
C ALA A 60 -21.21 5.05 -9.60
N ARG A 61 -20.20 5.94 -9.56
CA ARG A 61 -18.94 5.75 -10.27
C ARG A 61 -18.15 4.55 -9.78
N ILE A 62 -18.15 4.27 -8.48
CA ILE A 62 -17.51 3.07 -7.94
C ILE A 62 -18.24 1.81 -8.43
N ALA A 63 -19.57 1.81 -8.46
CA ALA A 63 -20.36 0.66 -8.89
C ALA A 63 -20.13 0.26 -10.36
N GLU A 64 -19.71 1.20 -11.22
CA GLU A 64 -19.31 0.92 -12.61
C GLU A 64 -18.10 -0.02 -12.73
N HIS A 65 -17.24 -0.05 -11.70
CA HIS A 65 -15.96 -0.76 -11.72
C HIS A 65 -15.84 -1.85 -10.66
N SER A 66 -16.59 -1.74 -9.56
CA SER A 66 -16.39 -2.57 -8.37
C SER A 66 -17.64 -3.29 -7.95
N PRO A 67 -17.66 -4.64 -7.98
CA PRO A 67 -18.80 -5.41 -7.50
C PRO A 67 -19.03 -5.30 -5.99
N SER A 68 -18.00 -4.85 -5.24
CA SER A 68 -18.10 -4.62 -3.80
C SER A 68 -18.63 -3.23 -3.44
N GLY A 69 -18.80 -2.32 -4.41
CA GLY A 69 -19.16 -0.93 -4.16
C GLY A 69 -18.06 -0.14 -3.42
N ARG A 70 -16.80 -0.59 -3.47
CA ARG A 70 -15.68 0.02 -2.76
C ARG A 70 -14.45 0.13 -3.64
N VAL A 71 -13.55 1.02 -3.28
CA VAL A 71 -12.20 1.15 -3.81
C VAL A 71 -11.17 0.81 -2.72
N PRO A 72 -9.98 0.26 -3.09
CA PRO A 72 -9.49 -0.02 -4.44
C PRO A 72 -10.10 -1.26 -5.08
N THR A 73 -10.05 -1.28 -6.42
CA THR A 73 -10.39 -2.45 -7.24
C THR A 73 -9.37 -2.53 -8.36
N LEU A 74 -8.82 -3.71 -8.59
CA LEU A 74 -7.90 -3.98 -9.70
C LEU A 74 -8.66 -4.67 -10.83
N ILE A 75 -8.49 -4.19 -12.05
CA ILE A 75 -9.00 -4.83 -13.26
C ILE A 75 -7.78 -5.29 -14.07
N HIS A 76 -7.73 -6.57 -14.43
CA HIS A 76 -6.66 -7.15 -15.21
C HIS A 76 -7.23 -8.13 -16.23
N ASP A 77 -7.13 -7.79 -17.52
CA ASP A 77 -7.64 -8.63 -18.63
C ASP A 77 -9.08 -9.10 -18.42
N GLY A 78 -9.94 -8.22 -17.90
CA GLY A 78 -11.36 -8.52 -17.61
C GLY A 78 -11.62 -9.18 -16.25
N LEU A 79 -10.59 -9.63 -15.53
CA LEU A 79 -10.72 -10.08 -14.15
C LEU A 79 -10.80 -8.87 -13.21
N THR A 80 -11.79 -8.86 -12.31
CA THR A 80 -11.93 -7.84 -11.26
C THR A 80 -11.53 -8.42 -9.91
N VAL A 81 -10.55 -7.81 -9.24
CA VAL A 81 -10.04 -8.21 -7.92
C VAL A 81 -10.27 -7.10 -6.90
N TRP A 82 -10.81 -7.41 -5.77
CA TRP A 82 -10.96 -6.62 -4.55
C TRP A 82 -10.77 -7.57 -3.35
N ASP A 83 -10.36 -7.20 -2.19
CA ASP A 83 -10.03 -5.89 -1.63
C ASP A 83 -8.52 -5.55 -1.70
N SER A 84 -8.08 -4.55 -0.88
CA SER A 84 -6.70 -4.06 -0.93
C SER A 84 -5.64 -5.13 -0.65
N LEU A 85 -5.87 -6.06 0.30
CA LEU A 85 -4.92 -7.13 0.61
C LEU A 85 -4.96 -8.22 -0.46
N ALA A 86 -6.16 -8.58 -0.95
CA ALA A 86 -6.31 -9.53 -2.06
C ALA A 86 -5.65 -9.02 -3.35
N ILE A 87 -5.77 -7.71 -3.63
CA ILE A 87 -5.05 -7.07 -4.75
C ILE A 87 -3.53 -7.21 -4.55
N CYS A 88 -3.03 -6.92 -3.35
CA CYS A 88 -1.59 -7.06 -3.06
C CYS A 88 -1.10 -8.51 -3.26
N GLU A 89 -1.87 -9.51 -2.81
CA GLU A 89 -1.53 -10.94 -3.03
C GLU A 89 -1.52 -11.28 -4.53
N TYR A 90 -2.54 -10.87 -5.28
CA TYR A 90 -2.60 -11.08 -6.72
C TYR A 90 -1.43 -10.42 -7.46
N VAL A 91 -1.07 -9.20 -7.10
CA VAL A 91 0.08 -8.48 -7.66
C VAL A 91 1.41 -9.20 -7.33
N ALA A 92 1.52 -9.80 -6.15
CA ALA A 92 2.70 -10.59 -5.80
C ALA A 92 2.84 -11.88 -6.65
N GLU A 93 1.71 -12.47 -7.08
CA GLU A 93 1.71 -13.61 -8.00
C GLU A 93 2.04 -13.20 -9.44
N LEU A 94 1.62 -11.99 -9.86
CA LEU A 94 1.94 -11.46 -11.19
C LEU A 94 3.42 -11.13 -11.38
N ALA A 95 4.10 -10.72 -10.30
CA ALA A 95 5.50 -10.30 -10.32
C ALA A 95 6.28 -10.95 -9.17
N PRO A 96 6.48 -12.28 -9.18
CA PRO A 96 7.15 -12.99 -8.08
C PRO A 96 8.59 -12.53 -7.85
N GLU A 97 9.26 -12.05 -8.90
CA GLU A 97 10.63 -11.51 -8.84
C GLU A 97 10.73 -10.19 -8.07
N ALA A 98 9.63 -9.46 -7.89
CA ALA A 98 9.59 -8.23 -7.11
C ALA A 98 9.75 -8.48 -5.59
N GLY A 99 9.61 -9.73 -5.14
CA GLY A 99 9.85 -10.07 -3.73
C GLY A 99 8.88 -9.42 -2.76
N LEU A 100 7.63 -9.17 -3.18
CA LEU A 100 6.60 -8.52 -2.36
C LEU A 100 6.26 -9.26 -1.06
N TRP A 101 6.66 -10.52 -0.93
CA TRP A 101 6.68 -11.26 0.31
C TRP A 101 8.09 -11.79 0.60
N PRO A 102 8.51 -11.89 1.88
CA PRO A 102 9.80 -12.48 2.24
C PRO A 102 10.00 -13.89 1.68
N ALA A 103 11.19 -14.20 1.19
CA ALA A 103 11.53 -15.54 0.71
C ALA A 103 11.58 -16.58 1.85
N ASP A 104 12.04 -16.18 3.04
CA ASP A 104 12.01 -17.02 4.23
C ASP A 104 10.59 -17.35 4.66
N ARG A 105 10.32 -18.60 4.94
CA ARG A 105 8.97 -19.10 5.26
C ARG A 105 8.43 -18.52 6.57
N ALA A 106 9.26 -18.37 7.59
CA ALA A 106 8.83 -17.86 8.89
C ALA A 106 8.58 -16.35 8.82
N ALA A 107 9.48 -15.60 8.17
CA ALA A 107 9.31 -14.18 7.90
C ALA A 107 8.04 -13.92 7.08
N ARG A 108 7.82 -14.71 6.02
CA ARG A 108 6.62 -14.58 5.18
C ARG A 108 5.33 -14.86 5.95
N ALA A 109 5.31 -15.84 6.83
CA ALA A 109 4.14 -16.13 7.67
C ALA A 109 3.83 -14.95 8.61
N VAL A 110 4.85 -14.38 9.25
CA VAL A 110 4.68 -13.22 10.14
C VAL A 110 4.31 -11.97 9.34
N ALA A 111 4.91 -11.75 8.15
CA ALA A 111 4.54 -10.63 7.27
C ALA A 111 3.05 -10.66 6.90
N ARG A 112 2.52 -11.84 6.56
CA ARG A 112 1.07 -12.01 6.32
C ARG A 112 0.24 -11.78 7.57
N ALA A 113 0.69 -12.26 8.74
CA ALA A 113 -0.03 -12.08 9.99
C ALA A 113 -0.17 -10.59 10.35
N VAL A 114 0.92 -9.82 10.34
CA VAL A 114 0.89 -8.40 10.65
C VAL A 114 0.12 -7.59 9.61
N SER A 115 0.16 -8.00 8.35
CA SER A 115 -0.64 -7.41 7.28
C SER A 115 -2.14 -7.62 7.48
N ALA A 116 -2.55 -8.82 7.86
CA ALA A 116 -3.93 -9.16 8.17
C ALA A 116 -4.43 -8.43 9.43
N GLU A 117 -3.59 -8.32 10.48
CA GLU A 117 -3.91 -7.54 11.67
C GLU A 117 -4.10 -6.06 11.34
N MET A 118 -3.23 -5.47 10.49
CA MET A 118 -3.42 -4.09 10.01
C MET A 118 -4.68 -3.95 9.14
N HIS A 119 -5.01 -4.97 8.35
CA HIS A 119 -6.19 -4.96 7.48
C HIS A 119 -7.50 -4.92 8.28
N SER A 120 -7.63 -5.73 9.31
CA SER A 120 -8.87 -5.92 10.08
C SER A 120 -8.94 -5.11 11.38
N GLY A 121 -7.81 -4.72 11.95
CA GLY A 121 -7.70 -4.10 13.27
C GLY A 121 -7.55 -2.57 13.26
N PHE A 122 -7.16 -2.03 14.42
CA PHE A 122 -6.81 -0.62 14.65
C PHE A 122 -7.92 0.36 14.28
N VAL A 123 -9.15 0.02 14.67
CA VAL A 123 -10.34 0.80 14.32
C VAL A 123 -10.29 2.20 14.95
N SER A 124 -9.82 2.32 16.19
CA SER A 124 -9.73 3.60 16.88
C SER A 124 -8.78 4.54 16.15
N LEU A 125 -7.56 4.10 15.84
CA LEU A 125 -6.60 4.88 15.06
C LEU A 125 -7.20 5.33 13.72
N ARG A 126 -7.85 4.44 12.98
CA ARG A 126 -8.40 4.75 11.66
C ARG A 126 -9.57 5.73 11.69
N THR A 127 -10.34 5.72 12.78
CA THR A 127 -11.51 6.58 12.96
C THR A 127 -11.12 7.96 13.46
N THR A 128 -10.23 8.03 14.46
CA THR A 128 -9.87 9.30 15.11
C THR A 128 -8.74 10.03 14.40
N MET A 129 -7.88 9.29 13.69
CA MET A 129 -6.76 9.83 12.91
C MET A 129 -6.90 9.39 11.44
N SER A 130 -7.91 9.93 10.74
CA SER A 130 -8.11 9.64 9.31
C SER A 130 -6.92 10.10 8.47
N MET A 131 -6.65 9.40 7.36
CA MET A 131 -5.58 9.83 6.44
C MET A 131 -5.96 11.15 5.77
N ASP A 132 -5.09 12.14 5.92
CA ASP A 132 -5.18 13.45 5.29
C ASP A 132 -3.76 13.96 4.99
N LEU A 133 -3.40 14.00 3.73
CA LEU A 133 -2.04 14.36 3.30
C LEU A 133 -1.84 15.84 3.04
N LYS A 134 -2.90 16.65 3.22
CA LYS A 134 -2.85 18.10 3.00
C LYS A 134 -2.78 18.90 4.28
N ARG A 135 -3.43 18.43 5.35
CA ARG A 135 -3.62 19.20 6.58
C ARG A 135 -2.61 18.81 7.66
N ASP A 136 -2.21 19.79 8.47
CA ASP A 136 -1.55 19.55 9.74
C ASP A 136 -2.63 19.37 10.83
N ARG A 137 -2.60 18.23 11.51
CA ARG A 137 -3.58 17.86 12.55
C ARG A 137 -2.88 17.50 13.86
N LYS A 138 -1.71 18.09 14.11
CA LYS A 138 -0.92 17.81 15.31
C LYS A 138 -1.74 17.99 16.58
N GLY A 139 -1.60 17.04 17.50
CA GLY A 139 -2.29 17.04 18.79
C GLY A 139 -3.77 16.65 18.75
N GLN A 140 -4.33 16.31 17.59
CA GLN A 140 -5.72 15.88 17.46
C GLN A 140 -5.84 14.35 17.48
N GLY A 141 -7.06 13.84 17.72
CA GLY A 141 -7.44 12.43 17.52
C GLY A 141 -6.85 11.43 18.55
N MET A 142 -6.07 11.87 19.53
CA MET A 142 -5.50 10.99 20.55
C MET A 142 -6.55 10.68 21.62
N THR A 143 -6.95 9.41 21.69
CA THR A 143 -7.77 8.84 22.76
C THR A 143 -7.01 7.70 23.41
N GLU A 144 -7.47 7.19 24.55
CA GLU A 144 -6.88 6.02 25.20
C GLU A 144 -6.86 4.80 24.24
N ALA A 145 -7.96 4.54 23.55
CA ALA A 145 -8.05 3.46 22.57
C ALA A 145 -7.12 3.66 21.36
N THR A 146 -6.95 4.92 20.91
CA THR A 146 -6.00 5.24 19.84
C THR A 146 -4.56 5.05 20.29
N ALA A 147 -4.24 5.43 21.53
CA ALA A 147 -2.92 5.20 22.09
C ALA A 147 -2.61 3.70 22.23
N ALA A 148 -3.60 2.89 22.62
CA ALA A 148 -3.46 1.43 22.66
C ALA A 148 -3.21 0.83 21.27
N ASP A 149 -3.93 1.28 20.23
CA ASP A 149 -3.69 0.88 18.84
C ASP A 149 -2.26 1.22 18.40
N ILE A 150 -1.79 2.43 18.70
CA ILE A 150 -0.44 2.89 18.35
C ILE A 150 0.63 2.05 19.08
N ALA A 151 0.47 1.82 20.36
CA ALA A 151 1.39 0.99 21.15
C ALA A 151 1.49 -0.43 20.57
N ARG A 152 0.36 -1.02 20.16
CA ARG A 152 0.34 -2.34 19.51
C ARG A 152 1.07 -2.30 18.17
N ILE A 153 0.87 -1.27 17.36
CA ILE A 153 1.55 -1.11 16.06
C ILE A 153 3.06 -0.99 16.26
N GLU A 154 3.52 -0.16 17.20
CA GLU A 154 4.96 -0.04 17.49
C GLU A 154 5.56 -1.36 17.95
N ALA A 155 4.84 -2.13 18.77
CA ALA A 155 5.27 -3.47 19.21
C ALA A 155 5.40 -4.44 18.02
N LEU A 156 4.44 -4.41 17.07
CA LEU A 156 4.52 -5.22 15.84
C LEU A 156 5.72 -4.83 14.97
N TRP A 157 5.98 -3.54 14.80
CA TRP A 157 7.12 -3.04 14.04
C TRP A 157 8.44 -3.45 14.69
N ALA A 158 8.56 -3.28 16.01
CA ALA A 158 9.76 -3.64 16.76
C ALA A 158 10.05 -5.15 16.68
N ASP A 159 9.02 -6.01 16.86
CA ASP A 159 9.15 -7.47 16.76
C ASP A 159 9.60 -7.88 15.35
N ALA A 160 8.90 -7.41 14.31
CA ALA A 160 9.22 -7.75 12.92
C ALA A 160 10.64 -7.30 12.55
N ARG A 161 11.03 -6.08 12.92
CA ARG A 161 12.37 -5.57 12.65
C ARG A 161 13.45 -6.33 13.42
N THR A 162 13.22 -6.64 14.68
CA THR A 162 14.20 -7.36 15.51
C THR A 162 14.42 -8.78 15.01
N ARG A 163 13.36 -9.49 14.68
CA ARG A 163 13.44 -10.89 14.26
C ARG A 163 13.89 -11.07 12.81
N PHE A 164 13.51 -10.15 11.94
CA PHE A 164 13.67 -10.34 10.50
C PHE A 164 14.34 -9.16 9.79
N GLY A 165 13.90 -7.93 10.05
CA GLY A 165 14.36 -6.75 9.32
C GLY A 165 15.83 -6.45 9.53
N LYS A 166 16.28 -6.37 10.79
CA LYS A 166 17.69 -6.11 11.14
C LYS A 166 18.63 -7.23 10.66
N PRO A 167 18.32 -8.52 10.88
CA PRO A 167 19.12 -9.61 10.34
C PRO A 167 19.22 -9.61 8.81
N ALA A 168 18.18 -9.17 8.09
CA ALA A 168 18.21 -9.03 6.65
C ALA A 168 18.92 -7.76 6.14
N GLY A 169 19.31 -6.84 7.04
CA GLY A 169 20.14 -5.68 6.72
C GLY A 169 19.42 -4.51 6.06
N GLY A 170 18.09 -4.48 6.04
CA GLY A 170 17.33 -3.41 5.39
C GLY A 170 16.52 -2.51 6.34
N PRO A 171 15.99 -1.38 5.87
CA PRO A 171 15.28 -0.41 6.70
C PRO A 171 13.80 -0.76 6.94
N PHE A 172 13.24 -1.72 6.22
CA PHE A 172 11.83 -2.11 6.28
C PHE A 172 11.57 -3.23 7.30
N LEU A 173 10.29 -3.56 7.53
CA LEU A 173 9.88 -4.51 8.56
C LEU A 173 10.54 -5.88 8.41
N PHE A 174 10.75 -6.33 7.18
CA PHE A 174 11.37 -7.62 6.84
C PHE A 174 12.68 -7.46 6.05
N GLY A 175 13.34 -6.32 6.16
CA GLY A 175 14.58 -5.99 5.47
C GLY A 175 14.34 -5.21 4.19
N ALA A 176 13.94 -5.86 3.10
CA ALA A 176 13.45 -5.21 1.89
C ALA A 176 11.99 -4.78 2.05
N PHE A 177 11.54 -3.88 1.16
CA PHE A 177 10.12 -3.50 1.09
C PHE A 177 9.25 -4.71 0.74
N THR A 178 8.13 -4.85 1.45
CA THR A 178 7.14 -5.91 1.26
C THR A 178 5.72 -5.37 1.32
N ILE A 179 4.73 -6.24 1.07
CA ILE A 179 3.31 -5.91 1.27
C ILE A 179 3.03 -5.49 2.72
N ALA A 180 3.75 -6.01 3.71
CA ALA A 180 3.59 -5.55 5.10
C ALA A 180 3.86 -4.04 5.22
N ASP A 181 4.90 -3.52 4.57
CA ASP A 181 5.21 -2.09 4.57
C ASP A 181 4.15 -1.28 3.82
N ALA A 182 3.64 -1.80 2.70
CA ALA A 182 2.52 -1.20 1.98
C ALA A 182 1.26 -1.10 2.86
N MET A 183 0.97 -2.13 3.65
CA MET A 183 -0.17 -2.17 4.56
C MET A 183 -0.05 -1.15 5.69
N PHE A 184 1.17 -0.91 6.20
CA PHE A 184 1.43 0.08 7.26
C PHE A 184 1.72 1.50 6.73
N ALA A 185 1.97 1.71 5.44
CA ALA A 185 2.24 3.03 4.88
C ALA A 185 1.17 4.09 5.23
N PRO A 186 -0.15 3.80 5.21
CA PRO A 186 -1.16 4.74 5.69
C PRO A 186 -1.04 5.07 7.18
N VAL A 187 -0.53 4.18 8.01
CA VAL A 187 -0.27 4.45 9.43
C VAL A 187 0.86 5.45 9.56
N VAL A 188 1.94 5.25 8.82
CA VAL A 188 3.07 6.19 8.78
C VAL A 188 2.59 7.60 8.47
N THR A 189 1.73 7.77 7.45
CA THR A 189 1.18 9.09 7.11
C THR A 189 0.30 9.68 8.21
N ARG A 190 -0.51 8.85 8.89
CA ARG A 190 -1.34 9.30 10.02
C ARG A 190 -0.48 9.79 11.17
N LEU A 191 0.48 8.99 11.63
CA LEU A 191 1.34 9.38 12.74
C LEU A 191 2.10 10.69 12.46
N GLU A 192 2.48 10.92 11.21
CA GLU A 192 3.10 12.17 10.76
C GLU A 192 2.11 13.34 10.79
N THR A 193 0.94 13.19 10.14
CA THR A 193 -0.09 14.24 10.05
C THR A 193 -0.56 14.71 11.43
N TYR A 194 -0.68 13.77 12.37
CA TYR A 194 -1.15 14.06 13.73
C TYR A 194 -0.02 14.37 14.73
N GLY A 195 1.23 14.33 14.28
CA GLY A 195 2.39 14.68 15.11
C GLY A 195 2.61 13.73 16.28
N VAL A 196 2.34 12.44 16.09
CA VAL A 196 2.45 11.44 17.16
C VAL A 196 3.91 11.20 17.52
N ALA A 197 4.23 11.30 18.81
CA ALA A 197 5.53 10.89 19.32
C ALA A 197 5.65 9.37 19.28
N VAL A 198 6.71 8.87 18.65
CA VAL A 198 7.01 7.45 18.51
C VAL A 198 8.43 7.14 18.98
N SER A 199 8.74 5.87 19.21
CA SER A 199 10.09 5.43 19.52
C SER A 199 11.09 5.79 18.41
N PRO A 200 12.39 5.94 18.72
CA PRO A 200 13.42 6.19 17.71
C PRO A 200 13.44 5.10 16.60
N GLU A 201 13.15 3.86 16.95
CA GLU A 201 13.10 2.75 16.01
C GLU A 201 11.91 2.88 15.05
N SER A 202 10.73 3.21 15.58
CA SER A 202 9.54 3.50 14.76
C SER A 202 9.75 4.72 13.87
N ARG A 203 10.41 5.76 14.37
CA ARG A 203 10.76 6.93 13.58
C ARG A 203 11.66 6.57 12.41
N ALA A 204 12.71 5.80 12.64
CA ALA A 204 13.61 5.36 11.58
C ALA A 204 12.89 4.54 10.49
N TYR A 205 11.95 3.70 10.89
CA TYR A 205 11.10 2.96 9.95
C TYR A 205 10.16 3.89 9.16
N MET A 206 9.49 4.82 9.82
CA MET A 206 8.63 5.81 9.18
C MET A 206 9.39 6.63 8.16
N ASP A 207 10.59 7.08 8.50
CA ASP A 207 11.46 7.85 7.61
C ASP A 207 11.85 7.03 6.37
N ALA A 208 12.13 5.74 6.54
CA ALA A 208 12.42 4.84 5.42
C ALA A 208 11.22 4.68 4.47
N VAL A 209 10.01 4.52 5.01
CA VAL A 209 8.78 4.44 4.21
C VAL A 209 8.53 5.75 3.46
N GLN A 210 8.68 6.89 4.11
CA GLN A 210 8.48 8.21 3.49
C GLN A 210 9.54 8.52 2.42
N ALA A 211 10.75 7.97 2.58
CA ALA A 211 11.84 8.13 1.61
C ALA A 211 11.63 7.35 0.31
N LEU A 212 10.71 6.37 0.27
CA LEU A 212 10.39 5.63 -0.95
C LEU A 212 10.00 6.58 -2.10
N PRO A 213 10.58 6.44 -3.30
CA PRO A 213 10.18 7.25 -4.46
C PRO A 213 8.67 7.22 -4.71
N ALA A 214 8.05 6.05 -4.62
CA ALA A 214 6.60 5.88 -4.79
C ALA A 214 5.80 6.64 -3.71
N MET A 215 6.23 6.65 -2.43
CA MET A 215 5.57 7.44 -1.39
C MET A 215 5.65 8.93 -1.66
N ARG A 216 6.79 9.43 -2.11
CA ARG A 216 6.96 10.84 -2.48
C ARG A 216 6.07 11.22 -3.67
N GLU A 217 5.99 10.35 -4.69
CA GLU A 217 5.10 10.51 -5.84
C GLU A 217 3.63 10.58 -5.39
N TRP A 218 3.19 9.62 -4.53
CA TRP A 218 1.84 9.63 -3.99
C TRP A 218 1.51 10.91 -3.23
N ILE A 219 2.38 11.33 -2.31
CA ILE A 219 2.20 12.53 -1.50
C ILE A 219 2.16 13.80 -2.36
N ALA A 220 3.04 13.90 -3.36
CA ALA A 220 3.04 15.03 -4.29
C ALA A 220 1.74 15.11 -5.09
N ALA A 221 1.28 13.99 -5.62
CA ALA A 221 0.02 13.90 -6.35
C ALA A 221 -1.18 14.21 -5.44
N ALA A 222 -1.20 13.69 -4.21
CA ALA A 222 -2.26 13.98 -3.23
C ALA A 222 -2.38 15.48 -2.93
N LYS A 223 -1.25 16.17 -2.77
CA LYS A 223 -1.24 17.64 -2.53
C LYS A 223 -1.73 18.44 -3.72
N ALA A 224 -1.60 17.94 -4.93
CA ALA A 224 -2.06 18.58 -6.15
C ALA A 224 -3.55 18.33 -6.46
N GLU A 225 -4.20 17.38 -5.78
CA GLU A 225 -5.63 17.10 -5.99
C GLU A 225 -6.50 18.32 -5.61
N PRO A 226 -7.57 18.63 -6.40
CA PRO A 226 -8.43 19.77 -6.11
C PRO A 226 -9.46 19.49 -5.02
N TRP A 227 -9.71 18.23 -4.69
CA TRP A 227 -10.78 17.84 -3.77
C TRP A 227 -10.36 18.00 -2.32
N GLU A 228 -11.19 18.73 -1.59
CA GLU A 228 -11.08 18.90 -0.14
C GLU A 228 -12.43 18.61 0.51
N PHE A 229 -12.42 17.94 1.63
CA PHE A 229 -13.59 17.74 2.47
C PHE A 229 -13.18 17.65 3.94
N GLU A 230 -14.07 18.05 4.82
CA GLU A 230 -13.90 17.79 6.25
C GLU A 230 -14.14 16.29 6.52
N PRO A 231 -13.22 15.59 7.18
CA PRO A 231 -13.31 14.17 7.48
C PRO A 231 -14.35 13.86 8.55
#